data_73b8946fcdc63b955a1c1bebb97d3911
#
_entry.id   73b8946fcdc63b955a1c1bebb97d3911
#
_cell.length_a   1.000
_cell.length_b   1.000
_cell.length_c   1.000
_cell.angle_alpha   90.00
_cell.angle_beta   90.00
_cell.angle_gamma   90.00
#
_symmetry.space_group_name_H-M   'P 1'
#
loop_
_entity.id
_entity.type
_entity.pdbx_description
1 polymer ?
#
loop_
_entity_poly.entity_id
_entity_poly.type
_entity_poly.pdbx_seq_one_letter_code
_entity_poly.pdbx_strand_id
1 'polypeptide(L)'
;MMTIDALLRFEFDPSVNLWVGRTLVPSDRPGLNGPYTGMSWNQYRQPLFSADYDGPAGQLGRSEGAVLWGMKNKFHYLLGVFEGLEDDYGNDSDHLLFAGRLAYNFLNVESNPGYYTSATYYGTQGNIFTTAVTLQSQSDGTGSKAESGDFFAYAFDVFSERVLSNSGVFTFEAGYKEIDVDFTLASPPTASTDKCFCLFDGDSLYATAGYLFPKAVGPGKFQPYVRYMENNPNDAGSSDTTEWGLNYVIAGNKASINLNYASGDANASGYAGNDTDTVTIGLMLQFY
;
A
#
# COMPACT_ATOMS: atom_id res chain seq x y z
N MET A 1 -14.65 -18.21 -8.98
CA MET A 1 -14.95 -16.76 -9.01
C MET A 1 -14.42 -16.24 -7.71
N MET A 2 -13.51 -15.30 -7.74
CA MET A 2 -12.79 -14.78 -6.58
C MET A 2 -13.42 -13.46 -6.16
N THR A 3 -13.84 -13.35 -4.90
CA THR A 3 -14.45 -12.13 -4.37
C THR A 3 -13.35 -11.24 -3.79
N ILE A 4 -13.14 -10.06 -4.36
CA ILE A 4 -12.12 -9.11 -3.88
C ILE A 4 -12.61 -8.38 -2.65
N ASP A 5 -13.73 -7.71 -2.77
CA ASP A 5 -14.40 -6.99 -1.70
C ASP A 5 -15.84 -7.43 -1.62
N ALA A 6 -16.33 -7.67 -0.40
CA ALA A 6 -17.71 -8.01 -0.11
C ALA A 6 -18.11 -7.32 1.18
N LEU A 7 -18.75 -6.16 1.09
CA LEU A 7 -19.01 -5.33 2.26
C LEU A 7 -20.39 -4.67 2.24
N LEU A 8 -20.93 -4.46 3.43
CA LEU A 8 -22.05 -3.59 3.69
C LEU A 8 -21.52 -2.20 4.07
N ARG A 9 -22.08 -1.18 3.44
CA ARG A 9 -21.70 0.24 3.67
C ARG A 9 -22.83 0.96 4.36
N PHE A 10 -22.54 1.50 5.54
CA PHE A 10 -23.43 2.40 6.27
C PHE A 10 -22.77 3.78 6.24
N GLU A 11 -23.18 4.60 5.28
CA GLU A 11 -22.61 5.94 5.04
C GLU A 11 -23.60 6.98 5.58
N PHE A 12 -23.30 7.53 6.77
CA PHE A 12 -24.21 8.45 7.48
C PHE A 12 -23.95 9.89 7.06
N ASP A 13 -22.70 10.32 7.08
CA ASP A 13 -22.22 11.59 6.58
C ASP A 13 -20.71 11.54 6.29
N PRO A 14 -20.11 12.57 5.65
CA PRO A 14 -18.68 12.53 5.33
C PRO A 14 -17.75 12.29 6.52
N SER A 15 -18.20 12.58 7.75
CA SER A 15 -17.39 12.42 8.96
C SER A 15 -17.58 11.11 9.69
N VAL A 16 -18.62 10.31 9.36
CA VAL A 16 -18.92 9.05 10.04
C VAL A 16 -19.48 8.03 9.07
N ASN A 17 -18.73 6.97 8.84
CA ASN A 17 -19.12 5.86 7.98
C ASN A 17 -18.67 4.54 8.61
N LEU A 18 -19.48 3.49 8.49
CA LEU A 18 -19.16 2.16 8.94
C LEU A 18 -19.27 1.17 7.77
N TRP A 19 -18.17 0.49 7.49
CA TRP A 19 -18.14 -0.60 6.53
C TRP A 19 -17.90 -1.92 7.25
N VAL A 20 -18.66 -2.96 6.88
CA VAL A 20 -18.59 -4.30 7.50
C VAL A 20 -18.49 -5.35 6.42
N GLY A 21 -17.53 -6.24 6.54
CA GLY A 21 -17.24 -7.33 5.61
C GLY A 21 -15.78 -7.34 5.13
N ARG A 22 -15.52 -7.98 3.99
CA ARG A 22 -14.18 -8.09 3.43
C ARG A 22 -13.78 -6.79 2.73
N THR A 23 -12.73 -6.13 3.23
CA THR A 23 -12.22 -4.88 2.68
C THR A 23 -10.73 -4.71 2.97
N LEU A 24 -10.10 -3.70 2.37
CA LEU A 24 -8.72 -3.34 2.71
C LEU A 24 -8.62 -2.96 4.19
N VAL A 25 -7.65 -3.53 4.87
CA VAL A 25 -7.28 -3.16 6.25
C VAL A 25 -6.62 -1.78 6.22
N PRO A 26 -6.94 -0.86 7.17
CA PRO A 26 -6.22 0.39 7.30
C PRO A 26 -4.71 0.17 7.37
N SER A 27 -3.97 0.71 6.41
CA SER A 27 -2.54 0.53 6.23
C SER A 27 -1.86 1.82 5.75
N ASP A 28 -0.59 1.75 5.38
CA ASP A 28 0.13 2.87 4.79
C ASP A 28 -0.44 3.26 3.40
N ARG A 29 0.05 4.37 2.85
CA ARG A 29 -0.44 4.90 1.57
C ARG A 29 -0.36 3.88 0.44
N PRO A 30 0.76 3.16 0.18
CA PRO A 30 0.81 2.16 -0.89
C PRO A 30 -0.21 1.03 -0.71
N GLY A 31 -0.42 0.58 0.52
CA GLY A 31 -1.39 -0.48 0.83
C GLY A 31 -2.85 -0.08 0.58
N LEU A 32 -3.17 1.22 0.67
CA LEU A 32 -4.51 1.76 0.39
C LEU A 32 -4.66 2.30 -1.05
N ASN A 33 -3.60 2.31 -1.86
CA ASN A 33 -3.71 2.67 -3.27
C ASN A 33 -4.35 1.54 -4.06
N GLY A 34 -5.32 1.88 -4.90
CA GLY A 34 -5.77 0.96 -5.93
C GLY A 34 -4.72 0.83 -7.06
N PRO A 35 -4.71 -0.28 -7.80
CA PRO A 35 -3.76 -0.48 -8.90
C PRO A 35 -3.88 0.59 -9.99
N TYR A 36 -5.04 1.24 -10.10
CA TYR A 36 -5.32 2.29 -11.10
C TYR A 36 -4.78 3.65 -10.69
N THR A 37 -4.42 3.84 -9.42
CA THR A 37 -4.01 5.12 -8.85
C THR A 37 -2.53 5.14 -8.50
N GLY A 38 -1.84 4.03 -8.67
CA GLY A 38 -0.39 3.93 -8.51
C GLY A 38 0.36 4.73 -9.58
N MET A 39 1.48 5.35 -9.20
CA MET A 39 2.39 5.98 -10.16
C MET A 39 3.33 4.94 -10.78
N SER A 40 3.77 3.97 -9.97
CA SER A 40 4.58 2.83 -10.37
C SER A 40 3.72 1.58 -10.52
N TRP A 41 4.14 0.68 -11.42
CA TRP A 41 3.54 -0.63 -11.59
C TRP A 41 3.96 -1.62 -10.48
N ASN A 42 5.13 -1.44 -9.89
CA ASN A 42 5.72 -2.33 -8.89
C ASN A 42 5.46 -1.83 -7.45
N GLN A 43 4.21 -1.82 -7.01
CA GLN A 43 3.86 -1.36 -5.65
C GLN A 43 4.37 -2.31 -4.55
N TYR A 44 4.61 -3.58 -4.87
CA TYR A 44 4.75 -4.68 -3.93
C TYR A 44 6.18 -5.24 -3.84
N ARG A 45 7.17 -4.37 -3.77
CA ARG A 45 8.55 -4.73 -3.42
C ARG A 45 8.93 -4.23 -2.03
N GLN A 46 7.92 -3.98 -1.22
CA GLN A 46 8.00 -3.63 0.17
C GLN A 46 7.17 -4.60 0.98
N PRO A 47 7.54 -4.90 2.23
CA PRO A 47 6.71 -5.69 3.11
C PRO A 47 5.36 -5.02 3.29
N LEU A 48 4.30 -5.81 3.24
CA LEU A 48 2.96 -5.38 3.52
C LEU A 48 2.71 -5.49 5.03
N PHE A 49 1.88 -4.64 5.54
CA PHE A 49 1.26 -4.88 6.83
C PHE A 49 0.44 -6.15 6.79
N SER A 50 -0.07 -6.59 7.97
CA SER A 50 -0.83 -7.82 8.09
C SER A 50 -1.71 -7.96 6.87
N ALA A 51 -1.52 -8.99 6.16
CA ALA A 51 -2.21 -9.13 4.93
C ALA A 51 -2.54 -10.58 4.77
N ASP A 52 -3.64 -10.81 4.18
CA ASP A 52 -3.96 -12.01 3.47
C ASP A 52 -2.94 -12.20 2.33
N TYR A 53 -1.70 -12.52 2.71
CA TYR A 53 -0.57 -12.66 1.77
C TYR A 53 -0.81 -13.74 0.73
N ASP A 54 -1.40 -14.85 1.19
CA ASP A 54 -1.75 -16.01 0.40
C ASP A 54 -3.07 -16.62 0.91
N GLY A 55 -3.92 -15.83 1.52
CA GLY A 55 -5.24 -16.30 1.93
C GLY A 55 -5.97 -16.99 0.80
N PRO A 56 -7.02 -17.75 1.07
CA PRO A 56 -7.75 -18.52 0.05
C PRO A 56 -8.19 -17.70 -1.15
N ALA A 57 -8.23 -16.38 -0.98
CA ALA A 57 -8.57 -15.43 -2.04
C ALA A 57 -7.35 -14.86 -2.78
N GLY A 58 -6.11 -15.10 -2.32
CA GLY A 58 -4.88 -14.58 -2.94
C GLY A 58 -4.86 -13.04 -3.05
N GLN A 59 -5.43 -12.33 -2.08
CA GLN A 59 -5.67 -10.89 -2.20
C GLN A 59 -5.04 -10.12 -1.05
N LEU A 60 -3.97 -9.47 -1.40
CA LEU A 60 -3.15 -8.68 -0.51
C LEU A 60 -3.94 -7.57 0.20
N GLY A 61 -3.72 -7.42 1.50
CA GLY A 61 -4.21 -6.32 2.32
C GLY A 61 -5.69 -6.36 2.68
N ARG A 62 -6.39 -7.46 2.45
CA ARG A 62 -7.82 -7.60 2.76
C ARG A 62 -8.08 -8.59 3.87
N SER A 63 -9.05 -8.26 4.73
CA SER A 63 -9.56 -9.16 5.76
C SER A 63 -11.04 -8.90 6.02
N GLU A 64 -11.71 -9.87 6.58
CA GLU A 64 -13.06 -9.74 7.09
C GLU A 64 -13.04 -8.93 8.39
N GLY A 65 -13.99 -7.97 8.51
CA GLY A 65 -14.02 -7.13 9.70
C GLY A 65 -14.95 -5.94 9.59
N ALA A 66 -14.71 -4.96 10.41
CA ALA A 66 -15.45 -3.71 10.44
C ALA A 66 -14.50 -2.51 10.55
N VAL A 67 -14.74 -1.47 9.77
CA VAL A 67 -13.98 -0.23 9.81
C VAL A 67 -14.90 0.98 9.92
N LEU A 68 -14.68 1.78 10.96
CA LEU A 68 -15.23 3.11 11.14
C LEU A 68 -14.28 4.11 10.51
N TRP A 69 -14.78 4.93 9.57
CA TRP A 69 -13.96 5.92 8.90
C TRP A 69 -14.72 7.22 8.64
N GLY A 70 -13.99 8.28 8.44
CA GLY A 70 -14.58 9.56 8.11
C GLY A 70 -13.56 10.66 7.88
N MET A 71 -14.07 11.75 7.35
CA MET A 71 -13.30 12.97 7.10
C MET A 71 -13.98 14.16 7.78
N LYS A 72 -13.24 14.85 8.64
CA LYS A 72 -13.72 16.08 9.29
C LYS A 72 -12.73 17.21 9.05
N ASN A 73 -13.14 18.21 8.27
CA ASN A 73 -12.26 19.29 7.84
C ASN A 73 -11.05 18.75 7.07
N LYS A 74 -9.87 18.78 7.70
CA LYS A 74 -8.59 18.32 7.15
C LYS A 74 -8.11 17.01 7.72
N PHE A 75 -8.82 16.45 8.68
CA PHE A 75 -8.53 15.15 9.25
C PHE A 75 -9.29 14.05 8.52
N HIS A 76 -8.60 12.96 8.25
CA HIS A 76 -9.17 11.71 7.78
C HIS A 76 -8.74 10.60 8.74
N TYR A 77 -9.69 9.78 9.20
CA TYR A 77 -9.44 8.70 10.14
C TYR A 77 -10.07 7.40 9.68
N LEU A 78 -9.40 6.31 10.01
CA LEU A 78 -9.82 4.93 9.81
C LEU A 78 -9.49 4.17 11.10
N LEU A 79 -10.48 3.46 11.67
CA LEU A 79 -10.31 2.64 12.86
C LEU A 79 -11.06 1.34 12.63
N GLY A 80 -10.38 0.21 12.63
CA GLY A 80 -10.99 -1.06 12.29
C GLY A 80 -10.55 -2.22 13.17
N VAL A 81 -11.38 -3.25 13.16
CA VAL A 81 -11.13 -4.55 13.74
C VAL A 81 -11.40 -5.60 12.68
N PHE A 82 -10.50 -6.57 12.55
CA PHE A 82 -10.53 -7.57 11.49
C PHE A 82 -10.16 -8.95 12.05
N GLU A 83 -10.53 -10.00 11.34
CA GLU A 83 -10.11 -11.36 11.69
C GLU A 83 -8.58 -11.52 11.59
N GLY A 84 -7.97 -10.88 10.57
CA GLY A 84 -6.54 -10.98 10.35
C GLY A 84 -6.18 -12.32 9.71
N LEU A 85 -5.43 -13.15 10.43
CA LEU A 85 -5.02 -14.47 9.96
C LEU A 85 -6.16 -15.47 9.97
N GLU A 86 -6.20 -16.30 8.95
CA GLU A 86 -7.12 -17.43 8.83
C GLU A 86 -6.43 -18.78 9.11
N ASP A 87 -7.22 -19.78 9.51
CA ASP A 87 -6.85 -21.13 9.97
C ASP A 87 -5.87 -21.91 9.10
N ASP A 88 -5.77 -21.63 7.81
CA ASP A 88 -5.02 -22.45 6.86
C ASP A 88 -3.49 -22.37 7.04
N TYR A 89 -2.99 -21.31 7.65
CA TYR A 89 -1.56 -21.07 7.85
C TYR A 89 -1.02 -21.53 9.20
N GLY A 90 -1.92 -21.94 10.08
CA GLY A 90 -1.49 -22.68 11.23
C GLY A 90 -1.32 -21.91 12.52
N ASN A 91 -1.35 -20.60 12.58
CA ASN A 91 -1.64 -19.92 13.82
C ASN A 91 -3.14 -19.64 13.87
N ASP A 92 -3.79 -20.28 14.78
CA ASP A 92 -5.20 -20.12 15.08
C ASP A 92 -5.28 -19.03 16.13
N SER A 93 -5.42 -17.79 15.66
CA SER A 93 -5.54 -16.66 16.58
C SER A 93 -7.01 -16.36 16.83
N ASP A 94 -7.46 -16.60 18.06
CA ASP A 94 -8.76 -16.11 18.55
C ASP A 94 -8.75 -14.58 18.74
N HIS A 95 -7.63 -13.90 18.45
CA HIS A 95 -7.45 -12.48 18.66
C HIS A 95 -7.65 -11.68 17.37
N LEU A 96 -8.42 -10.59 17.50
CA LEU A 96 -8.69 -9.69 16.38
C LEU A 96 -7.50 -8.80 16.07
N LEU A 97 -7.29 -8.53 14.77
CA LEU A 97 -6.39 -7.50 14.29
C LEU A 97 -7.03 -6.12 14.49
N PHE A 98 -6.34 -5.25 15.22
CA PHE A 98 -6.69 -3.84 15.34
C PHE A 98 -5.84 -3.03 14.35
N ALA A 99 -6.50 -2.20 13.54
CA ALA A 99 -5.84 -1.36 12.55
C ALA A 99 -6.39 0.06 12.58
N GLY A 100 -5.52 1.04 12.52
CA GLY A 100 -5.91 2.45 12.49
C GLY A 100 -5.00 3.31 11.66
N ARG A 101 -5.56 4.35 11.03
CA ARG A 101 -4.82 5.36 10.28
C ARG A 101 -5.41 6.74 10.55
N LEU A 102 -4.54 7.71 10.79
CA LEU A 102 -4.88 9.12 10.91
C LEU A 102 -4.08 9.93 9.89
N ALA A 103 -4.78 10.68 9.05
CA ALA A 103 -4.15 11.55 8.06
C ALA A 103 -4.58 13.01 8.25
N TYR A 104 -3.67 13.95 7.98
CA TYR A 104 -3.93 15.37 8.01
C TYR A 104 -3.51 16.05 6.71
N ASN A 105 -4.46 16.73 6.08
CA ASN A 105 -4.28 17.46 4.83
C ASN A 105 -3.93 18.92 5.15
N PHE A 106 -2.68 19.32 4.99
CA PHE A 106 -2.23 20.70 5.27
C PHE A 106 -2.74 21.71 4.24
N LEU A 107 -2.89 21.27 2.99
CA LEU A 107 -3.38 22.07 1.88
C LEU A 107 -4.79 21.63 1.44
N ASN A 108 -5.00 21.35 0.15
CA ASN A 108 -6.27 20.79 -0.31
C ASN A 108 -6.44 19.37 0.21
N VAL A 109 -7.69 19.00 0.47
CA VAL A 109 -8.07 17.68 0.94
C VAL A 109 -8.00 16.70 -0.23
N GLU A 110 -7.44 15.53 0.01
CA GLU A 110 -7.50 14.41 -0.93
C GLU A 110 -8.93 13.87 -1.00
N SER A 111 -9.55 13.92 -2.18
CA SER A 111 -10.90 13.43 -2.40
C SER A 111 -10.86 12.11 -3.14
N ASN A 112 -10.93 11.01 -2.40
CA ASN A 112 -11.05 9.66 -2.91
C ASN A 112 -12.38 9.04 -2.51
N PRO A 113 -12.88 8.06 -3.28
CA PRO A 113 -13.99 7.23 -2.81
C PRO A 113 -13.61 6.45 -1.55
N GLY A 114 -14.44 6.54 -0.52
CA GLY A 114 -14.15 5.87 0.75
C GLY A 114 -12.88 6.39 1.41
N TYR A 115 -12.07 5.48 1.93
CA TYR A 115 -10.81 5.79 2.59
C TYR A 115 -9.56 5.43 1.78
N TYR A 116 -9.72 5.14 0.49
CA TYR A 116 -8.58 4.83 -0.37
C TYR A 116 -7.67 6.02 -0.59
N THR A 117 -6.42 5.75 -0.95
CA THR A 117 -5.41 6.75 -1.30
C THR A 117 -5.11 6.75 -2.79
N SER A 118 -4.29 7.69 -3.24
CA SER A 118 -3.81 7.75 -4.62
C SER A 118 -2.36 8.24 -4.64
N ALA A 119 -1.54 7.71 -5.53
CA ALA A 119 -0.17 8.17 -5.74
C ALA A 119 -0.08 9.40 -6.66
N THR A 120 -1.17 9.77 -7.34
CA THR A 120 -1.24 10.98 -8.15
C THR A 120 -2.69 11.37 -8.44
N TYR A 121 -2.96 12.64 -8.49
CA TYR A 121 -4.24 13.23 -8.93
C TYR A 121 -4.08 14.03 -10.24
N TYR A 122 -2.88 14.02 -10.80
CA TYR A 122 -2.55 14.76 -12.04
C TYR A 122 -2.88 16.26 -11.96
N GLY A 123 -2.82 16.84 -10.76
CA GLY A 123 -3.14 18.25 -10.49
C GLY A 123 -4.63 18.59 -10.44
N THR A 124 -5.52 17.63 -10.62
CA THR A 124 -6.97 17.89 -10.67
C THR A 124 -7.56 18.37 -9.34
N GLN A 125 -6.90 18.08 -8.23
CA GLN A 125 -7.29 18.52 -6.89
C GLN A 125 -6.46 19.72 -6.39
N GLY A 126 -5.64 20.32 -7.26
CA GLY A 126 -4.77 21.43 -6.92
C GLY A 126 -3.57 21.01 -6.09
N ASN A 127 -3.14 21.91 -5.18
CA ASN A 127 -1.97 21.64 -4.34
C ASN A 127 -2.36 20.84 -3.11
N ILE A 128 -1.75 19.66 -2.96
CA ILE A 128 -1.96 18.74 -1.84
C ILE A 128 -0.67 18.65 -1.01
N PHE A 129 -0.82 18.52 0.29
CA PHE A 129 0.22 18.08 1.21
C PHE A 129 -0.46 17.37 2.37
N THR A 130 -0.23 16.06 2.46
CA THR A 130 -0.83 15.17 3.46
C THR A 130 0.25 14.40 4.17
N THR A 131 0.11 14.23 5.47
CA THR A 131 0.89 13.29 6.27
C THR A 131 -0.05 12.32 6.98
N ALA A 132 0.41 11.11 7.22
CA ALA A 132 -0.39 10.12 7.94
C ALA A 132 0.47 9.22 8.83
N VAL A 133 -0.18 8.69 9.87
CA VAL A 133 0.35 7.65 10.75
C VAL A 133 -0.60 6.46 10.70
N THR A 134 -0.05 5.26 10.63
CA THR A 134 -0.78 3.99 10.66
C THR A 134 -0.26 3.15 11.82
N LEU A 135 -1.15 2.41 12.48
CA LEU A 135 -0.84 1.43 13.50
C LEU A 135 -1.65 0.16 13.25
N GLN A 136 -1.01 -1.00 13.44
CA GLN A 136 -1.67 -2.31 13.43
C GLN A 136 -1.13 -3.17 14.56
N SER A 137 -1.98 -4.03 15.15
CA SER A 137 -1.58 -4.95 16.21
C SER A 137 -2.52 -6.15 16.26
N GLN A 138 -1.95 -7.34 16.44
CA GLN A 138 -2.68 -8.57 16.68
C GLN A 138 -1.85 -9.51 17.57
N SER A 139 -2.43 -9.99 18.67
CA SER A 139 -1.81 -11.05 19.46
C SER A 139 -1.89 -12.36 18.68
N ASP A 140 -0.82 -13.17 18.76
CA ASP A 140 -0.67 -14.40 17.96
C ASP A 140 -0.88 -14.18 16.44
N GLY A 141 -0.63 -12.96 15.95
CA GLY A 141 -0.94 -12.49 14.59
C GLY A 141 0.06 -12.95 13.52
N THR A 142 1.01 -13.80 13.85
CA THR A 142 2.05 -14.30 12.94
C THR A 142 2.55 -15.66 13.41
N GLY A 143 3.31 -16.36 12.55
CA GLY A 143 3.93 -17.63 12.92
C GLY A 143 3.18 -18.87 12.44
N SER A 144 3.28 -19.95 13.23
CA SER A 144 2.68 -21.25 12.92
C SER A 144 1.89 -21.78 14.14
N LYS A 145 1.14 -22.88 13.96
CA LYS A 145 0.44 -23.55 15.09
C LYS A 145 1.37 -24.00 16.22
N ALA A 146 2.62 -24.29 15.90
CA ALA A 146 3.59 -24.75 16.88
C ALA A 146 4.24 -23.57 17.64
N GLU A 147 4.30 -22.40 16.98
CA GLU A 147 4.94 -21.20 17.52
C GLU A 147 4.27 -20.00 16.87
N SER A 148 3.33 -19.40 17.59
CA SER A 148 2.70 -18.13 17.24
C SER A 148 3.45 -16.99 17.91
N GLY A 149 3.36 -15.79 17.33
CA GLY A 149 3.95 -14.57 17.84
C GLY A 149 3.03 -13.39 17.69
N ASP A 150 3.23 -12.41 18.54
CA ASP A 150 2.53 -11.13 18.46
C ASP A 150 3.02 -10.33 17.25
N PHE A 151 2.11 -9.56 16.67
CA PHE A 151 2.38 -8.65 15.58
C PHE A 151 2.06 -7.23 15.99
N PHE A 152 3.02 -6.35 15.79
CA PHE A 152 2.84 -4.90 15.90
C PHE A 152 3.51 -4.20 14.73
N ALA A 153 2.84 -3.22 14.15
CA ALA A 153 3.42 -2.44 13.07
C ALA A 153 2.97 -0.99 13.11
N TYR A 154 3.85 -0.09 12.70
CA TYR A 154 3.52 1.30 12.47
C TYR A 154 4.12 1.83 11.17
N ALA A 155 3.49 2.85 10.62
CA ALA A 155 4.02 3.58 9.48
C ALA A 155 3.77 5.07 9.60
N PHE A 156 4.64 5.81 8.94
CA PHE A 156 4.48 7.22 8.65
C PHE A 156 4.60 7.43 7.15
N ASP A 157 3.66 8.17 6.55
CA ASP A 157 3.76 8.53 5.14
C ASP A 157 3.48 10.01 4.89
N VAL A 158 4.03 10.50 3.79
CA VAL A 158 3.84 11.84 3.28
C VAL A 158 3.50 11.80 1.80
N PHE A 159 2.57 12.65 1.40
CA PHE A 159 2.21 12.86 0.00
C PHE A 159 2.14 14.36 -0.31
N SER A 160 2.70 14.75 -1.44
CA SER A 160 2.63 16.11 -1.94
C SER A 160 2.40 16.12 -3.44
N GLU A 161 1.41 16.88 -3.88
CA GLU A 161 1.22 17.21 -5.29
C GLU A 161 1.16 18.73 -5.46
N ARG A 162 1.92 19.25 -6.42
CA ARG A 162 2.05 20.70 -6.67
C ARG A 162 1.81 21.01 -8.13
N VAL A 163 0.83 21.86 -8.38
CA VAL A 163 0.62 22.45 -9.71
C VAL A 163 1.54 23.65 -9.85
N LEU A 164 2.47 23.57 -10.79
CA LEU A 164 3.49 24.59 -11.02
C LEU A 164 2.97 25.72 -11.92
N SER A 165 3.67 26.83 -11.96
CA SER A 165 3.29 28.02 -12.76
C SER A 165 3.19 27.74 -14.26
N ASN A 166 3.92 26.76 -14.77
CA ASN A 166 3.86 26.29 -16.16
C ASN A 166 2.75 25.25 -16.41
N SER A 167 1.86 25.01 -15.44
CA SER A 167 0.83 23.99 -15.46
C SER A 167 1.35 22.53 -15.51
N GLY A 168 2.62 22.31 -15.25
CA GLY A 168 3.15 20.99 -14.93
C GLY A 168 2.78 20.59 -13.51
N VAL A 169 2.80 19.29 -13.20
CA VAL A 169 2.46 18.79 -11.87
C VAL A 169 3.64 17.99 -11.33
N PHE A 170 4.18 18.44 -10.21
CA PHE A 170 5.17 17.68 -9.45
C PHE A 170 4.46 16.87 -8.36
N THR A 171 4.73 15.57 -8.32
CA THR A 171 4.19 14.64 -7.34
C THR A 171 5.34 14.00 -6.58
N PHE A 172 5.19 13.91 -5.26
CA PHE A 172 6.13 13.25 -4.36
C PHE A 172 5.37 12.46 -3.31
N GLU A 173 5.80 11.25 -3.06
CA GLU A 173 5.36 10.44 -1.93
C GLU A 173 6.57 9.76 -1.28
N ALA A 174 6.51 9.57 0.02
CA ALA A 174 7.49 8.78 0.75
C ALA A 174 6.83 8.16 1.99
N GLY A 175 7.39 7.08 2.47
CA GLY A 175 6.93 6.44 3.69
C GLY A 175 8.02 5.60 4.33
N TYR A 176 7.88 5.44 5.63
CA TYR A 176 8.64 4.54 6.47
C TYR A 176 7.66 3.65 7.23
N LYS A 177 7.96 2.39 7.35
CA LYS A 177 7.22 1.45 8.18
C LYS A 177 8.18 0.59 8.97
N GLU A 178 7.72 0.16 10.13
CA GLU A 178 8.38 -0.84 10.95
C GLU A 178 7.34 -1.90 11.33
N ILE A 179 7.75 -3.14 11.22
CA ILE A 179 6.97 -4.33 11.55
C ILE A 179 7.80 -5.10 12.58
N ASP A 180 7.21 -5.31 13.74
CA ASP A 180 7.80 -6.04 14.86
C ASP A 180 6.98 -7.32 15.08
N VAL A 181 7.65 -8.45 15.03
CA VAL A 181 7.05 -9.77 15.25
C VAL A 181 7.80 -10.49 16.35
N ASP A 182 7.07 -10.95 17.36
CA ASP A 182 7.63 -11.57 18.55
C ASP A 182 7.91 -13.07 18.34
N PHE A 183 8.60 -13.42 17.25
CA PHE A 183 9.17 -14.75 17.06
C PHE A 183 10.38 -14.74 16.12
N THR A 184 11.30 -15.68 16.31
CA THR A 184 12.54 -15.78 15.54
C THR A 184 12.38 -16.83 14.44
N LEU A 185 12.49 -16.41 13.18
CA LEU A 185 12.57 -17.35 12.06
C LEU A 185 13.95 -18.01 12.00
N ALA A 186 13.98 -19.32 12.01
CA ALA A 186 15.22 -20.09 11.79
C ALA A 186 15.79 -19.93 10.36
N SER A 187 15.01 -19.38 9.44
CA SER A 187 15.39 -19.04 8.05
C SER A 187 14.33 -18.12 7.43
N PRO A 188 14.69 -17.22 6.48
CA PRO A 188 13.69 -16.44 5.76
C PRO A 188 12.63 -17.38 5.18
N PRO A 189 11.34 -17.05 5.29
CA PRO A 189 10.29 -17.92 4.81
C PRO A 189 10.41 -18.09 3.30
N THR A 190 10.78 -19.30 2.88
CA THR A 190 10.52 -19.71 1.51
C THR A 190 9.05 -20.12 1.48
N ALA A 191 8.24 -19.39 0.77
CA ALA A 191 6.78 -19.43 0.73
C ALA A 191 6.10 -20.78 0.44
N SER A 192 6.79 -21.91 0.51
CA SER A 192 6.24 -23.18 0.02
C SER A 192 6.37 -24.40 0.93
N THR A 193 7.07 -24.36 2.05
CA THR A 193 7.33 -25.63 2.75
C THR A 193 6.80 -25.71 4.17
N ASP A 194 6.71 -24.60 4.86
CA ASP A 194 6.21 -24.59 6.22
C ASP A 194 4.93 -23.71 6.25
N LYS A 195 3.83 -24.27 6.65
CA LYS A 195 2.56 -23.57 6.85
C LYS A 195 2.71 -22.47 7.92
N CYS A 196 3.49 -21.48 7.58
CA CYS A 196 3.77 -20.33 8.43
C CYS A 196 3.22 -19.07 7.77
N PHE A 197 2.45 -18.30 8.48
CA PHE A 197 2.19 -16.92 8.17
C PHE A 197 3.26 -16.06 8.84
N CYS A 198 4.43 -16.12 8.26
CA CYS A 198 5.58 -15.44 8.79
C CYS A 198 5.66 -14.05 8.17
N LEU A 199 5.24 -13.05 8.91
CA LEU A 199 5.34 -11.67 8.49
C LEU A 199 6.81 -11.22 8.44
N PHE A 200 7.06 -10.17 7.70
CA PHE A 200 8.34 -9.47 7.70
C PHE A 200 8.58 -8.87 9.09
N ASP A 201 9.79 -9.04 9.60
CA ASP A 201 10.27 -8.41 10.83
C ASP A 201 11.40 -7.45 10.50
N GLY A 202 11.21 -6.13 10.75
CA GLY A 202 12.16 -5.09 10.42
C GLY A 202 11.53 -3.83 9.86
N ASP A 203 12.36 -2.99 9.23
CA ASP A 203 11.91 -1.72 8.67
C ASP A 203 11.95 -1.67 7.14
N SER A 204 11.18 -0.75 6.59
CA SER A 204 11.13 -0.48 5.16
C SER A 204 10.85 0.99 4.89
N LEU A 205 11.54 1.53 3.90
CA LEU A 205 11.30 2.88 3.41
C LEU A 205 11.09 2.91 1.90
N TYR A 206 10.36 3.91 1.44
CA TYR A 206 10.28 4.23 0.01
C TYR A 206 10.18 5.73 -0.23
N ALA A 207 10.58 6.14 -1.42
CA ALA A 207 10.32 7.48 -1.93
C ALA A 207 10.06 7.42 -3.44
N THR A 208 9.05 8.16 -3.90
CA THR A 208 8.68 8.29 -5.32
C THR A 208 8.57 9.76 -5.68
N ALA A 209 9.15 10.16 -6.79
CA ALA A 209 8.99 11.50 -7.35
C ALA A 209 8.64 11.43 -8.83
N GLY A 210 7.66 12.21 -9.27
CA GLY A 210 7.22 12.25 -10.65
C GLY A 210 6.88 13.66 -11.11
N TYR A 211 6.91 13.87 -12.44
CA TYR A 211 6.56 15.15 -13.03
C TYR A 211 5.69 14.96 -14.26
N LEU A 212 4.44 15.38 -14.18
CA LEU A 212 3.53 15.42 -15.32
C LEU A 212 3.80 16.67 -16.17
N PHE A 213 4.22 16.49 -17.41
CA PHE A 213 4.44 17.61 -18.32
C PHE A 213 3.12 18.32 -18.67
N PRO A 214 3.13 19.67 -18.77
CA PRO A 214 1.92 20.43 -19.04
C PRO A 214 1.38 20.22 -20.45
N LYS A 215 2.28 20.03 -21.42
CA LYS A 215 1.94 19.93 -22.85
C LYS A 215 1.55 18.50 -23.22
N ALA A 216 0.37 18.36 -23.83
CA ALA A 216 -0.03 17.10 -24.41
C ALA A 216 0.79 16.78 -25.69
N VAL A 217 1.07 15.50 -25.88
CA VAL A 217 1.68 14.94 -27.09
C VAL A 217 0.72 13.88 -27.61
N GLY A 218 0.02 14.18 -28.72
CA GLY A 218 -1.11 13.35 -29.14
C GLY A 218 -2.26 13.39 -28.12
N PRO A 219 -2.86 12.25 -27.78
CA PRO A 219 -3.99 12.19 -26.84
C PRO A 219 -3.60 12.29 -25.36
N GLY A 220 -2.32 12.27 -24.98
CA GLY A 220 -1.88 12.17 -23.60
C GLY A 220 -0.74 13.09 -23.22
N LYS A 221 -0.32 12.98 -21.97
CA LYS A 221 0.81 13.71 -21.38
C LYS A 221 1.83 12.72 -20.83
N PHE A 222 3.10 13.06 -20.87
CA PHE A 222 4.15 12.26 -20.27
C PHE A 222 4.35 12.61 -18.80
N GLN A 223 4.61 11.58 -17.98
CA GLN A 223 4.95 11.69 -16.56
C GLN A 223 6.13 10.74 -16.26
N PRO A 224 7.38 11.17 -16.44
CA PRO A 224 8.51 10.44 -15.89
C PRO A 224 8.44 10.41 -14.37
N TYR A 225 8.94 9.30 -13.79
CA TYR A 225 9.09 9.15 -12.34
C TYR A 225 10.31 8.34 -11.98
N VAL A 226 10.74 8.49 -10.76
CA VAL A 226 11.75 7.65 -10.12
C VAL A 226 11.21 7.19 -8.78
N ARG A 227 11.51 5.93 -8.40
CA ARG A 227 11.17 5.36 -7.11
C ARG A 227 12.38 4.61 -6.55
N TYR A 228 12.58 4.74 -5.25
CA TYR A 228 13.53 3.97 -4.48
C TYR A 228 12.81 3.28 -3.33
N MET A 229 13.19 2.05 -3.05
CA MET A 229 12.68 1.24 -1.94
C MET A 229 13.87 0.54 -1.30
N GLU A 230 13.86 0.46 0.03
CA GLU A 230 14.84 -0.27 0.83
C GLU A 230 14.11 -0.99 1.97
N ASN A 231 14.49 -2.22 2.21
CA ASN A 231 13.94 -3.07 3.26
C ASN A 231 15.08 -3.66 4.08
N ASN A 232 14.97 -3.56 5.39
CA ASN A 232 15.98 -3.99 6.36
C ASN A 232 15.35 -5.00 7.33
N PRO A 233 15.26 -6.29 6.95
CA PRO A 233 14.79 -7.32 7.86
C PRO A 233 15.79 -7.53 9.00
N ASN A 234 15.30 -7.80 10.23
CA ASN A 234 16.14 -7.98 11.40
C ASN A 234 17.04 -9.22 11.29
N ASP A 235 16.54 -10.30 10.68
CA ASP A 235 17.21 -11.60 10.61
C ASP A 235 17.77 -11.97 9.23
N ALA A 236 17.80 -11.03 8.28
CA ALA A 236 18.27 -11.28 6.92
C ALA A 236 19.03 -10.06 6.35
N GLY A 237 19.64 -10.24 5.19
CA GLY A 237 20.28 -9.13 4.46
C GLY A 237 19.25 -8.11 3.97
N SER A 238 19.64 -6.83 3.99
CA SER A 238 18.84 -5.75 3.41
C SER A 238 18.64 -5.96 1.92
N SER A 239 17.53 -5.46 1.41
CA SER A 239 17.20 -5.47 -0.02
C SER A 239 16.82 -4.09 -0.50
N ASP A 240 17.08 -3.80 -1.77
CA ASP A 240 16.64 -2.55 -2.37
C ASP A 240 16.12 -2.71 -3.80
N THR A 241 15.42 -1.70 -4.27
CA THR A 241 15.02 -1.59 -5.67
C THR A 241 14.91 -0.13 -6.07
N THR A 242 15.56 0.21 -7.18
CA THR A 242 15.41 1.50 -7.85
C THR A 242 14.60 1.33 -9.12
N GLU A 243 13.60 2.19 -9.31
CA GLU A 243 12.75 2.20 -10.51
C GLU A 243 12.84 3.52 -11.24
N TRP A 244 12.88 3.44 -12.57
CA TRP A 244 12.74 4.56 -13.50
C TRP A 244 11.56 4.29 -14.40
N GLY A 245 10.59 5.17 -14.41
CA GLY A 245 9.39 4.95 -15.19
C GLY A 245 8.95 6.15 -16.01
N LEU A 246 8.14 5.85 -17.02
CA LEU A 246 7.49 6.84 -17.86
C LEU A 246 6.02 6.45 -18.05
N ASN A 247 5.14 7.23 -17.48
CA ASN A 247 3.70 7.13 -17.74
C ASN A 247 3.33 8.00 -18.94
N TYR A 248 2.55 7.45 -19.86
CA TYR A 248 1.84 8.22 -20.87
C TYR A 248 0.37 8.27 -20.47
N VAL A 249 -0.03 9.37 -19.86
CA VAL A 249 -1.33 9.59 -19.23
C VAL A 249 -2.32 10.12 -20.27
N ILE A 250 -3.29 9.29 -20.67
CA ILE A 250 -4.29 9.63 -21.71
C ILE A 250 -5.54 10.22 -21.08
N ALA A 251 -6.06 9.60 -20.04
CA ALA A 251 -7.29 10.01 -19.36
C ALA A 251 -7.20 9.85 -17.83
N GLY A 252 -6.18 10.45 -17.23
CA GLY A 252 -5.94 10.32 -15.78
C GLY A 252 -5.84 8.84 -15.37
N ASN A 253 -6.52 8.48 -14.29
CA ASN A 253 -6.55 7.09 -13.79
C ASN A 253 -7.38 6.13 -14.65
N LYS A 254 -8.05 6.61 -15.70
CA LYS A 254 -8.89 5.76 -16.57
C LYS A 254 -8.10 5.12 -17.71
N ALA A 255 -7.07 5.77 -18.21
CA ALA A 255 -6.27 5.23 -19.31
C ALA A 255 -4.85 5.75 -19.26
N SER A 256 -3.88 4.85 -19.13
CA SER A 256 -2.46 5.17 -19.20
C SER A 256 -1.63 3.99 -19.72
N ILE A 257 -0.48 4.30 -20.29
CA ILE A 257 0.55 3.34 -20.65
C ILE A 257 1.75 3.61 -19.76
N ASN A 258 2.33 2.59 -19.17
CA ASN A 258 3.52 2.68 -18.33
C ASN A 258 4.66 1.91 -18.98
N LEU A 259 5.84 2.53 -19.01
CA LEU A 259 7.12 1.87 -19.27
C LEU A 259 7.94 2.00 -17.98
N ASN A 260 8.37 0.87 -17.45
CA ASN A 260 9.13 0.81 -16.20
C ASN A 260 10.42 0.00 -16.38
N TYR A 261 11.52 0.50 -15.83
CA TYR A 261 12.75 -0.23 -15.62
C TYR A 261 13.00 -0.29 -14.12
N ALA A 262 13.16 -1.48 -13.58
CA ALA A 262 13.47 -1.72 -12.18
C ALA A 262 14.75 -2.51 -12.06
N SER A 263 15.64 -2.10 -11.17
CA SER A 263 16.91 -2.75 -10.84
C SER A 263 17.03 -2.90 -9.33
N GLY A 264 17.42 -4.08 -8.87
CA GLY A 264 17.60 -4.39 -7.45
C GLY A 264 17.25 -5.83 -7.11
N ASP A 265 17.41 -6.18 -5.85
CA ASP A 265 17.26 -7.53 -5.34
C ASP A 265 16.02 -7.75 -4.46
N ALA A 266 15.23 -6.71 -4.15
CA ALA A 266 14.02 -6.85 -3.36
C ALA A 266 12.98 -7.74 -4.05
N ASN A 267 12.55 -8.81 -3.39
CA ASN A 267 11.44 -9.65 -3.82
C ASN A 267 10.08 -9.03 -3.43
N ALA A 268 8.98 -9.72 -3.75
CA ALA A 268 7.63 -9.22 -3.47
C ALA A 268 7.31 -9.08 -1.97
N SER A 269 8.04 -9.77 -1.09
CA SER A 269 7.86 -9.72 0.37
C SER A 269 8.85 -8.78 1.06
N GLY A 270 9.71 -8.08 0.31
CA GLY A 270 10.69 -7.16 0.88
C GLY A 270 12.03 -7.80 1.29
N TYR A 271 12.24 -9.10 1.06
CA TYR A 271 13.51 -9.77 1.35
C TYR A 271 14.46 -9.72 0.14
N ALA A 272 15.76 -9.84 0.42
CA ALA A 272 16.76 -9.98 -0.62
C ALA A 272 16.54 -11.26 -1.46
N GLY A 273 16.52 -11.07 -2.75
CA GLY A 273 16.47 -12.14 -3.74
C GLY A 273 17.70 -12.12 -4.65
N ASN A 274 17.52 -12.50 -5.89
CA ASN A 274 18.56 -12.31 -6.91
C ASN A 274 18.49 -10.85 -7.41
N ASP A 275 19.66 -10.24 -7.55
CA ASP A 275 19.77 -8.93 -8.23
C ASP A 275 19.28 -9.08 -9.69
N THR A 276 18.28 -8.30 -10.04
CA THR A 276 17.59 -8.42 -11.34
C THR A 276 17.29 -7.06 -11.96
N ASP A 277 17.48 -7.01 -13.26
CA ASP A 277 17.01 -5.91 -14.11
C ASP A 277 15.73 -6.32 -14.83
N THR A 278 14.69 -5.53 -14.68
CA THR A 278 13.39 -5.83 -15.28
C THR A 278 12.85 -4.65 -16.06
N VAL A 279 12.42 -4.89 -17.29
CA VAL A 279 11.68 -3.92 -18.09
C VAL A 279 10.23 -4.37 -18.19
N THR A 280 9.30 -3.49 -17.82
CA THR A 280 7.87 -3.77 -17.89
C THR A 280 7.15 -2.72 -18.73
N ILE A 281 6.26 -3.18 -19.61
CA ILE A 281 5.31 -2.31 -20.32
C ILE A 281 3.92 -2.70 -19.84
N GLY A 282 3.19 -1.73 -19.29
CA GLY A 282 1.84 -1.91 -18.78
C GLY A 282 0.82 -1.02 -19.48
N LEU A 283 -0.39 -1.54 -19.64
CA LEU A 283 -1.56 -0.80 -20.07
C LEU A 283 -2.60 -0.81 -18.96
N MET A 284 -2.98 0.37 -18.49
CA MET A 284 -4.02 0.55 -17.51
C MET A 284 -5.28 1.08 -18.18
N LEU A 285 -6.39 0.35 -18.04
CA LEU A 285 -7.71 0.76 -18.52
C LEU A 285 -8.74 0.52 -17.42
N GLN A 286 -9.51 1.54 -17.11
CA GLN A 286 -10.61 1.46 -16.15
C GLN A 286 -11.92 1.80 -16.86
N PHE A 287 -12.84 0.86 -16.87
CA PHE A 287 -14.17 1.00 -17.45
C PHE A 287 -15.20 1.12 -16.31
N TYR A 288 -16.10 2.08 -16.41
CA TYR A 288 -17.25 2.28 -15.50
C TYR A 288 -18.54 2.05 -16.27
#